data_ed154eff1fcf8d0cf4f5a22bc0a8b40f
#
_entry.id   ed154eff1fcf8d0cf4f5a22bc0a8b40f
#
_cell.length_a   1.000
_cell.length_b   1.000
_cell.length_c   1.000
_cell.angle_alpha   90.00
_cell.angle_beta   90.00
_cell.angle_gamma   90.00
#
_symmetry.space_group_name_H-M   'P 1'
#
loop_
_entity.id
_entity.type
_entity.pdbx_description
1 polymer ?
#
loop_
_entity_poly.entity_id
_entity_poly.type
_entity_poly.pdbx_seq_one_letter_code
_entity_poly.pdbx_strand_id
1 'polypeptide(L)'
;RAARLVGLTKIPAIETDADEKSSAVLSLIENLQRQDLNFFEEAEAVQRLVEKYSMSREEAADKLGRAQSTLSNKLRLLRLPEEMRYTIEKAGLTERHARALLTLENDVQRERALEIITDRHLNVQESERLIEQMLNRRKKKNPIKGIRDIRVFINTLNHAVEAIRRAGIDADAAKSETEEYVEYTVRIPKIEQIRISLPGDGEAV
;
A
#
# COMPACT_ATOMS: atom_id res chain seq x y z
N ARG A 1 -17.40 12.85 -43.34
CA ARG A 1 -16.31 13.64 -43.96
C ARG A 1 -15.47 12.74 -44.90
N ALA A 2 -15.00 11.56 -44.46
CA ALA A 2 -14.24 10.63 -45.32
C ALA A 2 -15.02 10.18 -46.56
N ALA A 3 -16.28 9.80 -46.39
CA ALA A 3 -17.12 9.40 -47.53
C ALA A 3 -17.25 10.48 -48.63
N ARG A 4 -17.32 11.75 -48.24
CA ARG A 4 -17.34 12.88 -49.22
C ARG A 4 -16.00 13.04 -49.94
N LEU A 5 -14.87 12.78 -49.24
CA LEU A 5 -13.54 12.87 -49.83
C LEU A 5 -13.30 11.80 -50.92
N VAL A 6 -13.91 10.63 -50.76
CA VAL A 6 -13.82 9.52 -51.72
C VAL A 6 -15.03 9.52 -52.72
N GLY A 7 -15.85 10.60 -52.76
CA GLY A 7 -16.89 10.79 -53.75
C GLY A 7 -18.14 9.94 -53.55
N LEU A 8 -18.33 9.33 -52.38
CA LEU A 8 -19.55 8.56 -52.08
C LEU A 8 -20.74 9.49 -51.87
N THR A 9 -21.80 9.29 -52.65
CA THR A 9 -23.05 10.04 -52.57
C THR A 9 -24.04 9.47 -51.56
N LYS A 10 -23.88 8.19 -51.18
CA LYS A 10 -24.71 7.49 -50.21
C LYS A 10 -23.82 6.61 -49.34
N ILE A 11 -24.16 6.55 -48.08
CA ILE A 11 -23.51 5.66 -47.08
C ILE A 11 -24.59 4.84 -46.39
N PRO A 12 -24.37 3.56 -46.07
CA PRO A 12 -25.26 2.80 -45.23
C PRO A 12 -25.27 3.41 -43.82
N ALA A 13 -26.45 3.66 -43.27
CA ALA A 13 -26.63 4.20 -41.93
C ALA A 13 -27.76 3.46 -41.23
N ILE A 14 -27.62 3.26 -39.94
CA ILE A 14 -28.68 2.75 -39.06
C ILE A 14 -29.13 3.93 -38.22
N GLU A 15 -30.42 4.27 -38.35
CA GLU A 15 -31.05 5.26 -37.49
C GLU A 15 -31.35 4.63 -36.13
N THR A 16 -30.95 5.29 -35.07
CA THR A 16 -31.22 4.89 -33.68
C THR A 16 -31.93 6.04 -32.98
N ASP A 17 -32.99 5.71 -32.27
CA ASP A 17 -33.76 6.66 -31.45
C ASP A 17 -33.00 6.86 -30.11
N ALA A 18 -31.92 7.61 -30.16
CA ALA A 18 -31.09 7.90 -29.00
C ALA A 18 -31.19 9.40 -28.66
N ASP A 19 -31.48 9.70 -27.41
CA ASP A 19 -31.36 11.07 -26.91
C ASP A 19 -29.90 11.57 -26.99
N GLU A 20 -29.70 12.87 -26.87
CA GLU A 20 -28.38 13.50 -26.98
C GLU A 20 -27.36 12.92 -25.97
N LYS A 21 -27.80 12.59 -24.75
CA LYS A 21 -27.01 11.97 -23.72
C LYS A 21 -26.56 10.56 -24.12
N SER A 22 -27.49 9.73 -24.58
CA SER A 22 -27.20 8.36 -25.02
C SER A 22 -26.29 8.33 -26.24
N SER A 23 -26.49 9.24 -27.19
CA SER A 23 -25.61 9.39 -28.35
C SER A 23 -24.17 9.77 -27.95
N ALA A 24 -24.01 10.70 -27.02
CA ALA A 24 -22.71 11.10 -26.52
C ALA A 24 -21.98 9.96 -25.72
N VAL A 25 -22.75 9.18 -24.95
CA VAL A 25 -22.23 7.99 -24.25
C VAL A 25 -21.75 6.93 -25.25
N LEU A 26 -22.54 6.63 -26.27
CA LEU A 26 -22.19 5.68 -27.32
C LEU A 26 -20.90 6.10 -28.05
N SER A 27 -20.81 7.38 -28.42
CA SER A 27 -19.60 7.93 -29.06
C SER A 27 -18.36 7.85 -28.15
N LEU A 28 -18.52 8.06 -26.85
CA LEU A 28 -17.41 7.93 -25.89
C LEU A 28 -16.98 6.47 -25.73
N ILE A 29 -17.92 5.52 -25.69
CA ILE A 29 -17.66 4.08 -25.63
C ILE A 29 -16.95 3.62 -26.92
N GLU A 30 -17.42 4.04 -28.11
CA GLU A 30 -16.75 3.74 -29.37
C GLU A 30 -15.31 4.23 -29.37
N ASN A 31 -15.10 5.47 -28.92
CA ASN A 31 -13.77 6.07 -28.84
C ASN A 31 -12.85 5.31 -27.85
N LEU A 32 -13.42 4.79 -26.76
CA LEU A 32 -12.73 3.99 -25.74
C LEU A 32 -12.31 2.59 -26.24
N GLN A 33 -12.99 2.09 -27.28
CA GLN A 33 -12.67 0.81 -27.93
C GLN A 33 -11.56 0.93 -28.99
N ARG A 34 -11.05 2.14 -29.27
CA ARG A 34 -9.93 2.35 -30.17
C ARG A 34 -8.65 1.80 -29.56
N GLN A 35 -7.80 1.17 -30.39
CA GLN A 35 -6.58 0.50 -29.93
C GLN A 35 -5.43 1.46 -29.58
N ASP A 36 -5.57 2.76 -29.91
CA ASP A 36 -4.48 3.74 -29.84
C ASP A 36 -4.52 4.60 -28.56
N LEU A 37 -5.44 4.33 -27.62
CA LEU A 37 -5.55 5.11 -26.40
C LEU A 37 -4.47 4.72 -25.38
N ASN A 38 -3.84 5.74 -24.81
CA ASN A 38 -3.02 5.60 -23.64
C ASN A 38 -3.90 5.16 -22.43
N PHE A 39 -3.31 4.40 -21.52
CA PHE A 39 -4.04 3.90 -20.35
C PHE A 39 -4.53 5.01 -19.39
N PHE A 40 -3.94 6.22 -19.40
CA PHE A 40 -4.46 7.38 -18.68
C PHE A 40 -5.64 8.02 -19.42
N GLU A 41 -5.57 8.16 -20.74
CA GLU A 41 -6.70 8.62 -21.57
C GLU A 41 -7.91 7.70 -21.42
N GLU A 42 -7.66 6.39 -21.37
CA GLU A 42 -8.68 5.39 -21.08
C GLU A 42 -9.31 5.59 -19.70
N ALA A 43 -8.49 5.85 -18.67
CA ALA A 43 -8.96 6.13 -17.31
C ALA A 43 -9.81 7.43 -17.26
N GLU A 44 -9.42 8.48 -17.96
CA GLU A 44 -10.15 9.74 -18.06
C GLU A 44 -11.49 9.57 -18.79
N ALA A 45 -11.52 8.76 -19.84
CA ALA A 45 -12.77 8.45 -20.54
C ALA A 45 -13.73 7.68 -19.64
N VAL A 46 -13.23 6.71 -18.85
CA VAL A 46 -14.05 6.01 -17.84
C VAL A 46 -14.54 6.98 -16.76
N GLN A 47 -13.70 7.91 -16.31
CA GLN A 47 -14.10 8.93 -15.35
C GLN A 47 -15.25 9.80 -15.90
N ARG A 48 -15.16 10.21 -17.17
CA ARG A 48 -16.23 10.98 -17.84
C ARG A 48 -17.54 10.22 -17.88
N LEU A 49 -17.54 8.90 -18.11
CA LEU A 49 -18.75 8.08 -18.06
C LEU A 49 -19.40 8.12 -16.67
N VAL A 50 -18.61 8.00 -15.62
CA VAL A 50 -19.11 7.97 -14.25
C VAL A 50 -19.57 9.37 -13.80
N GLU A 51 -18.75 10.41 -13.99
CA GLU A 51 -19.00 11.74 -13.43
C GLU A 51 -19.93 12.58 -14.29
N LYS A 52 -19.64 12.71 -15.59
CA LYS A 52 -20.41 13.59 -16.48
C LYS A 52 -21.77 13.00 -16.85
N TYR A 53 -21.83 11.68 -17.03
CA TYR A 53 -23.07 11.02 -17.45
C TYR A 53 -23.78 10.34 -16.27
N SER A 54 -23.27 10.50 -15.03
CA SER A 54 -23.85 9.94 -13.79
C SER A 54 -24.11 8.44 -13.86
N MET A 55 -23.20 7.73 -14.53
CA MET A 55 -23.27 6.28 -14.69
C MET A 55 -22.63 5.60 -13.50
N SER A 56 -23.23 4.55 -12.97
CA SER A 56 -22.57 3.73 -11.93
C SER A 56 -21.35 3.01 -12.53
N ARG A 57 -20.41 2.61 -11.68
CA ARG A 57 -19.23 1.85 -12.13
C ARG A 57 -19.60 0.48 -12.71
N GLU A 58 -20.69 -0.10 -12.22
CA GLU A 58 -21.25 -1.36 -12.71
C GLU A 58 -21.81 -1.19 -14.12
N GLU A 59 -22.68 -0.20 -14.31
CA GLU A 59 -23.23 0.12 -15.63
C GLU A 59 -22.15 0.46 -16.66
N ALA A 60 -21.13 1.22 -16.25
CA ALA A 60 -20.00 1.52 -17.13
C ALA A 60 -19.22 0.25 -17.50
N ALA A 61 -19.02 -0.66 -16.53
CA ALA A 61 -18.33 -1.92 -16.74
C ALA A 61 -19.10 -2.82 -17.72
N ASP A 62 -20.40 -2.97 -17.52
CA ASP A 62 -21.28 -3.76 -18.39
C ASP A 62 -21.28 -3.22 -19.83
N LYS A 63 -21.42 -1.89 -20.00
CA LYS A 63 -21.39 -1.25 -21.32
C LYS A 63 -20.05 -1.39 -22.03
N LEU A 64 -18.94 -1.45 -21.28
CA LEU A 64 -17.60 -1.64 -21.82
C LEU A 64 -17.21 -3.12 -21.97
N GLY A 65 -18.04 -4.06 -21.53
CA GLY A 65 -17.73 -5.48 -21.51
C GLY A 65 -16.53 -5.83 -20.63
N ARG A 66 -16.33 -5.09 -19.53
CA ARG A 66 -15.17 -5.24 -18.62
C ARG A 66 -15.63 -5.49 -17.19
N ALA A 67 -14.78 -6.11 -16.38
CA ALA A 67 -15.06 -6.28 -14.96
C ALA A 67 -15.03 -4.92 -14.22
N GLN A 68 -15.93 -4.70 -13.26
CA GLN A 68 -15.98 -3.50 -12.42
C GLN A 68 -14.63 -3.25 -11.70
N SER A 69 -13.95 -4.31 -11.28
CA SER A 69 -12.61 -4.23 -10.67
C SER A 69 -11.57 -3.60 -11.61
N THR A 70 -11.66 -3.91 -12.92
CA THR A 70 -10.79 -3.32 -13.96
C THR A 70 -11.03 -1.83 -14.07
N LEU A 71 -12.30 -1.37 -14.13
CA LEU A 71 -12.62 0.05 -14.16
C LEU A 71 -12.16 0.77 -12.88
N SER A 72 -12.36 0.15 -11.73
CA SER A 72 -11.91 0.70 -10.45
C SER A 72 -10.38 0.88 -10.41
N ASN A 73 -9.63 -0.07 -10.95
CA ASN A 73 -8.18 0.03 -11.07
C ASN A 73 -7.77 1.15 -12.05
N LYS A 74 -8.47 1.30 -13.18
CA LYS A 74 -8.25 2.40 -14.12
C LYS A 74 -8.47 3.76 -13.46
N LEU A 75 -9.59 3.96 -12.79
CA LEU A 75 -9.90 5.22 -12.09
C LEU A 75 -8.88 5.55 -10.99
N ARG A 76 -8.28 4.53 -10.36
CA ARG A 76 -7.22 4.78 -9.37
C ARG A 76 -5.98 5.41 -9.95
N LEU A 77 -5.68 5.19 -11.24
CA LEU A 77 -4.52 5.79 -11.91
C LEU A 77 -4.57 7.32 -11.90
N LEU A 78 -5.78 7.88 -11.97
CA LEU A 78 -6.00 9.33 -11.95
C LEU A 78 -5.71 9.98 -10.59
N ARG A 79 -5.41 9.19 -9.55
CA ARG A 79 -4.91 9.72 -8.27
C ARG A 79 -3.44 10.15 -8.32
N LEU A 80 -2.72 9.74 -9.37
CA LEU A 80 -1.36 10.24 -9.59
C LEU A 80 -1.44 11.71 -10.05
N PRO A 81 -0.60 12.60 -9.49
CA PRO A 81 -0.48 13.97 -9.96
C PRO A 81 -0.21 14.04 -11.47
N GLU A 82 -0.69 15.09 -12.10
CA GLU A 82 -0.59 15.25 -13.56
C GLU A 82 0.85 15.22 -14.06
N GLU A 83 1.76 15.85 -13.31
CA GLU A 83 3.20 15.85 -13.62
C GLU A 83 3.81 14.45 -13.60
N MET A 84 3.38 13.61 -12.67
CA MET A 84 3.81 12.20 -12.63
C MET A 84 3.25 11.41 -13.80
N ARG A 85 1.97 11.61 -14.15
CA ARG A 85 1.35 10.95 -15.29
C ARG A 85 2.10 11.27 -16.57
N TYR A 86 2.40 12.55 -16.79
CA TYR A 86 3.22 13.00 -17.92
C TYR A 86 4.60 12.33 -17.96
N THR A 87 5.27 12.24 -16.82
CA THR A 87 6.60 11.60 -16.72
C THR A 87 6.53 10.11 -17.04
N ILE A 88 5.50 9.42 -16.54
CA ILE A 88 5.24 8.00 -16.79
C ILE A 88 5.04 7.73 -18.29
N GLU A 89 4.25 8.56 -18.96
CA GLU A 89 4.00 8.48 -20.41
C GLU A 89 5.28 8.74 -21.21
N LYS A 90 5.96 9.83 -20.91
CA LYS A 90 7.18 10.22 -21.59
C LYS A 90 8.29 9.17 -21.45
N ALA A 91 8.37 8.51 -20.31
CA ALA A 91 9.32 7.43 -20.06
C ALA A 91 8.89 6.07 -20.67
N GLY A 92 7.73 5.99 -21.33
CA GLY A 92 7.21 4.74 -21.91
C GLY A 92 6.89 3.67 -20.87
N LEU A 93 6.60 4.08 -19.64
CA LEU A 93 6.26 3.16 -18.56
C LEU A 93 4.83 2.60 -18.75
N THR A 94 4.60 1.40 -18.32
CA THR A 94 3.31 0.71 -18.48
C THR A 94 2.34 1.00 -17.32
N GLU A 95 1.07 0.68 -17.51
CA GLU A 95 0.05 0.74 -16.46
C GLU A 95 0.46 0.01 -15.17
N ARG A 96 1.21 -1.10 -15.28
CA ARG A 96 1.70 -1.84 -14.11
C ARG A 96 2.68 -1.03 -13.27
N HIS A 97 3.56 -0.23 -13.88
CA HIS A 97 4.43 0.71 -13.17
C HIS A 97 3.62 1.77 -12.42
N ALA A 98 2.65 2.38 -13.10
CA ALA A 98 1.76 3.37 -12.49
C ALA A 98 0.96 2.81 -11.30
N ARG A 99 0.46 1.58 -11.42
CA ARG A 99 -0.24 0.89 -10.32
C ARG A 99 0.68 0.56 -9.15
N ALA A 100 1.91 0.17 -9.42
CA ALA A 100 2.90 -0.10 -8.37
C ALA A 100 3.22 1.17 -7.57
N LEU A 101 3.39 2.33 -8.23
CA LEU A 101 3.59 3.63 -7.58
C LEU A 101 2.44 4.00 -6.63
N LEU A 102 1.20 3.67 -7.00
CA LEU A 102 0.02 3.94 -6.17
C LEU A 102 -0.03 3.18 -4.84
N THR A 103 0.82 2.18 -4.64
CA THR A 103 0.93 1.48 -3.36
C THR A 103 1.69 2.29 -2.31
N LEU A 104 2.48 3.28 -2.74
CA LEU A 104 3.15 4.24 -1.87
C LEU A 104 2.14 5.25 -1.31
N GLU A 105 2.32 5.65 -0.05
CA GLU A 105 1.33 6.42 0.69
C GLU A 105 1.26 7.90 0.29
N ASN A 106 2.41 8.50 -0.08
CA ASN A 106 2.50 9.93 -0.38
C ASN A 106 3.24 10.21 -1.70
N ASP A 107 3.00 11.41 -2.23
CA ASP A 107 3.52 11.80 -3.54
C ASP A 107 5.05 11.96 -3.55
N VAL A 108 5.67 12.40 -2.46
CA VAL A 108 7.13 12.50 -2.34
C VAL A 108 7.82 11.14 -2.52
N GLN A 109 7.22 10.08 -1.97
CA GLN A 109 7.74 8.71 -2.16
C GLN A 109 7.51 8.23 -3.59
N ARG A 110 6.37 8.56 -4.19
CA ARG A 110 6.03 8.21 -5.57
C ARG A 110 6.99 8.88 -6.55
N GLU A 111 7.27 10.17 -6.36
CA GLU A 111 8.24 10.94 -7.16
C GLU A 111 9.62 10.30 -7.10
N ARG A 112 10.11 10.04 -5.88
CA ARG A 112 11.42 9.42 -5.69
C ARG A 112 11.50 8.02 -6.32
N ALA A 113 10.44 7.22 -6.21
CA ALA A 113 10.39 5.91 -6.83
C ALA A 113 10.37 6.03 -8.36
N LEU A 114 9.58 6.95 -8.90
CA LEU A 114 9.47 7.23 -10.34
C LEU A 114 10.81 7.67 -10.91
N GLU A 115 11.51 8.57 -10.24
CA GLU A 115 12.86 9.01 -10.60
C GLU A 115 13.85 7.83 -10.73
N ILE A 116 13.88 6.96 -9.71
CA ILE A 116 14.76 5.77 -9.73
C ILE A 116 14.37 4.80 -10.85
N ILE A 117 13.07 4.59 -11.06
CA ILE A 117 12.55 3.70 -12.11
C ILE A 117 12.96 4.21 -13.49
N THR A 118 12.84 5.52 -13.70
CA THR A 118 13.17 6.17 -14.98
C THR A 118 14.66 6.19 -15.25
N ASP A 119 15.47 6.60 -14.27
CA ASP A 119 16.93 6.72 -14.41
C ASP A 119 17.60 5.37 -14.64
N ARG A 120 17.09 4.32 -13.98
CA ARG A 120 17.67 2.97 -14.09
C ARG A 120 16.98 2.10 -15.13
N HIS A 121 15.98 2.61 -15.84
CA HIS A 121 15.17 1.87 -16.81
C HIS A 121 14.65 0.53 -16.25
N LEU A 122 14.14 0.56 -15.01
CA LEU A 122 13.70 -0.64 -14.34
C LEU A 122 12.46 -1.23 -15.02
N ASN A 123 12.47 -2.55 -15.20
CA ASN A 123 11.28 -3.26 -15.65
C ASN A 123 10.21 -3.34 -14.54
N VAL A 124 9.02 -3.87 -14.87
CA VAL A 124 7.88 -3.96 -13.92
C VAL A 124 8.27 -4.68 -12.63
N GLN A 125 8.94 -5.84 -12.74
CA GLN A 125 9.30 -6.66 -11.59
C GLN A 125 10.33 -5.97 -10.68
N GLU A 126 11.30 -5.31 -11.26
CA GLU A 126 12.31 -4.53 -10.52
C GLU A 126 11.69 -3.32 -9.84
N SER A 127 10.74 -2.65 -10.50
CA SER A 127 9.99 -1.53 -9.94
C SER A 127 9.13 -1.97 -8.75
N GLU A 128 8.42 -3.08 -8.86
CA GLU A 128 7.64 -3.67 -7.77
C GLU A 128 8.55 -4.02 -6.56
N ARG A 129 9.73 -4.60 -6.78
CA ARG A 129 10.72 -4.90 -5.73
C ARG A 129 11.27 -3.63 -5.07
N LEU A 130 11.57 -2.59 -5.85
CA LEU A 130 12.02 -1.29 -5.33
C LEU A 130 10.97 -0.71 -4.39
N ILE A 131 9.71 -0.67 -4.83
CA ILE A 131 8.58 -0.14 -4.07
C ILE A 131 8.37 -0.95 -2.79
N GLU A 132 8.43 -2.27 -2.86
CA GLU A 132 8.34 -3.15 -1.70
C GLU A 132 9.47 -2.86 -0.68
N GLN A 133 10.70 -2.67 -1.15
CA GLN A 133 11.82 -2.29 -0.29
C GLN A 133 11.60 -0.93 0.38
N MET A 134 11.03 0.05 -0.32
CA MET A 134 10.70 1.36 0.24
C MET A 134 9.64 1.24 1.33
N LEU A 135 8.61 0.43 1.14
CA LEU A 135 7.57 0.14 2.12
C LEU A 135 8.12 -0.60 3.35
N ASN A 136 8.99 -1.60 3.15
CA ASN A 136 9.57 -2.40 4.22
C ASN A 136 10.62 -1.64 5.04
N ARG A 137 11.40 -0.74 4.43
CA ARG A 137 12.31 0.16 5.16
C ARG A 137 11.55 1.05 6.15
N ARG A 138 10.34 1.44 5.84
CA ARG A 138 9.49 2.22 6.75
C ARG A 138 8.96 1.37 7.90
N LYS A 139 8.56 0.12 7.64
CA LYS A 139 8.16 -0.82 8.71
C LYS A 139 9.29 -1.06 9.70
N LYS A 140 10.55 -1.07 9.24
CA LYS A 140 11.75 -1.18 10.09
C LYS A 140 12.15 0.14 10.77
N LYS A 141 11.78 1.31 10.20
CA LYS A 141 12.04 2.63 10.78
C LYS A 141 10.95 3.12 11.73
N ASN A 142 9.79 2.51 11.77
CA ASN A 142 8.87 2.70 12.88
C ASN A 142 9.45 1.93 14.07
N PRO A 143 10.15 2.61 15.02
CA PRO A 143 10.61 1.92 16.20
C PRO A 143 9.37 1.43 16.92
N ILE A 144 9.24 0.12 16.93
CA ILE A 144 8.47 -0.59 17.93
C ILE A 144 7.07 0.00 18.18
N LYS A 145 6.10 -0.30 17.29
CA LYS A 145 4.69 -0.33 17.71
C LYS A 145 4.44 -1.29 18.89
N GLY A 146 5.49 -2.04 19.32
CA GLY A 146 5.47 -2.97 20.46
C GLY A 146 5.63 -2.32 21.83
N ILE A 147 6.04 -1.03 21.93
CA ILE A 147 6.08 -0.33 23.22
C ILE A 147 4.77 0.43 23.51
N ARG A 148 3.69 0.15 22.79
CA ARG A 148 2.37 0.62 23.23
C ARG A 148 1.81 -0.14 24.40
N ASP A 149 2.36 -1.31 24.71
CA ASP A 149 1.96 -2.08 25.88
C ASP A 149 3.16 -2.27 26.82
N ILE A 150 3.36 -1.27 27.67
CA ILE A 150 4.35 -1.31 28.75
C ILE A 150 4.21 -2.58 29.61
N ARG A 151 3.00 -3.21 29.59
CA ARG A 151 2.71 -4.47 30.27
C ARG A 151 3.52 -5.63 29.70
N VAL A 152 3.70 -5.70 28.37
CA VAL A 152 4.51 -6.76 27.74
C VAL A 152 5.96 -6.64 28.19
N PHE A 153 6.48 -5.41 28.28
CA PHE A 153 7.85 -5.15 28.75
C PHE A 153 8.00 -5.53 30.23
N ILE A 154 7.06 -5.12 31.08
CA ILE A 154 7.04 -5.45 32.51
C ILE A 154 6.92 -6.96 32.72
N ASN A 155 6.07 -7.66 31.94
CA ASN A 155 5.97 -9.11 32.00
C ASN A 155 7.28 -9.80 31.64
N THR A 156 8.00 -9.30 30.65
CA THR A 156 9.33 -9.84 30.27
C THR A 156 10.34 -9.68 31.42
N LEU A 157 10.34 -8.52 32.10
CA LEU A 157 11.18 -8.28 33.27
C LEU A 157 10.80 -9.21 34.43
N ASN A 158 9.52 -9.39 34.70
CA ASN A 158 9.05 -10.31 35.73
C ASN A 158 9.51 -11.76 35.45
N HIS A 159 9.38 -12.24 34.21
CA HIS A 159 9.87 -13.56 33.82
C HIS A 159 11.38 -13.71 33.99
N ALA A 160 12.16 -12.66 33.68
CA ALA A 160 13.61 -12.67 33.88
C ALA A 160 13.97 -12.76 35.37
N VAL A 161 13.28 -12.01 36.24
CA VAL A 161 13.47 -12.06 37.69
C VAL A 161 13.10 -13.44 38.25
N GLU A 162 12.00 -14.03 37.80
CA GLU A 162 11.61 -15.38 38.19
C GLU A 162 12.66 -16.45 37.76
N ALA A 163 13.24 -16.30 36.57
CA ALA A 163 14.27 -17.21 36.10
C ALA A 163 15.52 -17.13 37.01
N ILE A 164 15.90 -15.93 37.45
CA ILE A 164 16.99 -15.72 38.41
C ILE A 164 16.68 -16.35 39.76
N ARG A 165 15.46 -16.19 40.27
CA ARG A 165 15.03 -16.84 41.53
C ARG A 165 15.02 -18.36 41.43
N ARG A 166 14.57 -18.92 40.31
CA ARG A 166 14.61 -20.38 40.06
C ARG A 166 16.06 -20.92 39.99
N ALA A 167 17.02 -20.08 39.60
CA ALA A 167 18.44 -20.42 39.64
C ALA A 167 19.04 -20.35 41.06
N GLY A 168 18.22 -20.13 42.09
CA GLY A 168 18.67 -20.10 43.49
C GLY A 168 19.24 -18.76 43.93
N ILE A 169 19.07 -17.70 43.15
CA ILE A 169 19.56 -16.36 43.49
C ILE A 169 18.36 -15.55 44.05
N ASP A 170 18.50 -15.03 45.27
CA ASP A 170 17.46 -14.24 45.92
C ASP A 170 17.42 -12.82 45.33
N ALA A 171 16.74 -12.69 44.20
CA ALA A 171 16.55 -11.42 43.51
C ALA A 171 15.26 -10.74 44.00
N ASP A 172 15.35 -9.48 44.37
CA ASP A 172 14.22 -8.66 44.77
C ASP A 172 13.82 -7.72 43.62
N ALA A 173 12.50 -7.55 43.39
CA ALA A 173 11.96 -6.68 42.34
C ALA A 173 10.83 -5.83 42.87
N ALA A 174 10.91 -4.54 42.68
CA ALA A 174 9.89 -3.56 43.05
C ALA A 174 9.46 -2.74 41.84
N LYS A 175 8.14 -2.53 41.70
CA LYS A 175 7.53 -1.64 40.70
C LYS A 175 6.95 -0.43 41.40
N SER A 176 7.28 0.78 40.95
CA SER A 176 6.63 2.04 41.29
C SER A 176 6.09 2.70 40.04
N GLU A 177 4.91 3.31 40.14
CA GLU A 177 4.23 3.95 39.00
C GLU A 177 3.79 5.35 39.43
N THR A 178 4.20 6.34 38.64
CA THR A 178 3.78 7.74 38.75
C THR A 178 2.99 8.15 37.52
N GLU A 179 2.46 9.36 37.48
CA GLU A 179 1.73 9.85 36.29
C GLU A 179 2.65 10.00 35.06
N GLU A 180 3.95 10.18 35.24
CA GLU A 180 4.90 10.44 34.15
C GLU A 180 5.72 9.23 33.74
N TYR A 181 6.00 8.27 34.66
CA TYR A 181 6.86 7.11 34.39
C TYR A 181 6.54 5.90 35.28
N VAL A 182 6.99 4.74 34.81
CA VAL A 182 7.03 3.49 35.56
C VAL A 182 8.48 3.14 35.87
N GLU A 183 8.80 3.08 37.15
CA GLU A 183 10.12 2.64 37.64
C GLU A 183 10.06 1.16 37.99
N TYR A 184 11.02 0.40 37.52
CA TYR A 184 11.17 -1.03 37.82
C TYR A 184 12.57 -1.30 38.31
N THR A 185 12.71 -1.55 39.63
CA THR A 185 14.00 -1.78 40.30
C THR A 185 14.22 -3.26 40.57
N VAL A 186 15.31 -3.81 40.08
CA VAL A 186 15.75 -5.18 40.36
C VAL A 186 17.03 -5.15 41.19
N ARG A 187 17.04 -5.82 42.32
CA ARG A 187 18.22 -5.99 43.19
C ARG A 187 18.65 -7.45 43.16
N ILE A 188 19.87 -7.69 42.74
CA ILE A 188 20.48 -9.03 42.67
C ILE A 188 21.69 -9.02 43.61
N PRO A 189 21.76 -9.91 44.64
CA PRO A 189 22.91 -9.98 45.53
C PRO A 189 24.17 -10.43 44.78
N LYS A 190 25.34 -9.91 45.17
CA LYS A 190 26.62 -10.38 44.61
C LYS A 190 26.90 -11.80 45.07
N ILE A 191 27.59 -12.59 44.25
CA ILE A 191 27.87 -14.01 44.44
C ILE A 191 28.49 -14.32 45.81
N GLU A 192 29.24 -13.40 46.39
CA GLU A 192 29.88 -13.55 47.73
C GLU A 192 28.86 -13.66 48.88
N GLN A 193 27.56 -13.34 48.65
CA GLN A 193 26.51 -13.40 49.66
C GLN A 193 25.50 -14.54 49.40
N ILE A 194 25.71 -15.34 48.37
CA ILE A 194 24.84 -16.48 48.08
C ILE A 194 25.31 -17.66 48.95
N ARG A 195 24.64 -17.90 50.08
CA ARG A 195 24.76 -19.17 50.83
C ARG A 195 24.14 -20.27 49.96
N ILE A 196 24.98 -21.11 49.35
CA ILE A 196 24.54 -22.35 48.75
C ILE A 196 24.16 -23.28 49.91
N SER A 197 22.89 -23.37 50.23
CA SER A 197 22.36 -24.44 51.06
C SER A 197 22.45 -25.74 50.26
N LEU A 198 23.53 -26.48 50.42
CA LEU A 198 23.61 -27.85 49.94
C LEU A 198 22.62 -28.70 50.73
N PRO A 199 21.75 -29.49 50.10
CA PRO A 199 20.92 -30.46 50.79
C PRO A 199 21.82 -31.66 51.17
N GLY A 200 22.07 -31.84 52.44
CA GLY A 200 22.68 -33.06 52.95
C GLY A 200 23.77 -32.91 53.99
N ASP A 201 23.47 -32.47 55.18
CA ASP A 201 24.13 -32.96 56.39
C ASP A 201 23.06 -33.48 57.34
N GLY A 202 22.57 -34.67 56.99
CA GLY A 202 21.78 -35.49 57.87
C GLY A 202 22.70 -36.12 58.90
N GLU A 203 22.32 -35.96 60.14
CA GLU A 203 22.79 -36.60 61.34
C GLU A 203 23.45 -37.98 61.13
N ALA A 204 24.67 -38.12 61.63
CA ALA A 204 25.19 -39.40 62.08
C ALA A 204 25.51 -39.28 63.57
N VAL A 205 24.77 -40.04 64.35
CA VAL A 205 24.84 -40.47 65.75
C VAL A 205 26.19 -40.19 66.47
#